data_f6f50757e30faae566cc7966c397ec7e
#
_entry.id   f6f50757e30faae566cc7966c397ec7e
#
_cell.length_a   1.000
_cell.length_b   1.000
_cell.length_c   1.000
_cell.angle_alpha   90.00
_cell.angle_beta   90.00
_cell.angle_gamma   90.00
#
_symmetry.space_group_name_H-M   'P 1'
#
loop_
_entity.id
_entity.type
_entity.pdbx_description
1 polymer ?
#
loop_
_entity_poly.entity_id
_entity_poly.type
_entity_poly.pdbx_seq_one_letter_code
_entity_poly.pdbx_strand_id
1 'polypeptide(L)'
;MTQALYLSDITQAEVEILRCEPTDDGRFSIQLAQTPFHPQGGGQPSDLGKINGVDVLHVAMQDDQIIHYSNHAITLGLAQAQVDLNRRHYHSRLHSAGHLIGHVMQAFGWQPTKAQHWPDECKIQFIKQDHSENQDLETLQQICCLLYTSPSPRD
;
A
#
# COMPACT_ATOMS: atom_id res chain seq x y z
N MET A 1 6.79 -16.82 10.57
CA MET A 1 5.89 -15.79 10.02
C MET A 1 6.48 -14.43 10.34
N THR A 2 6.61 -13.54 9.37
CA THR A 2 7.15 -12.18 9.59
C THR A 2 6.14 -11.33 10.36
N GLN A 3 6.58 -10.64 11.42
CA GLN A 3 5.73 -9.71 12.16
C GLN A 3 5.51 -8.41 11.36
N ALA A 4 4.25 -8.03 11.18
CA ALA A 4 3.84 -6.88 10.37
C ALA A 4 3.82 -5.57 11.19
N LEU A 5 4.95 -4.88 11.30
CA LEU A 5 5.05 -3.59 12.00
C LEU A 5 4.34 -2.45 11.24
N TYR A 6 4.21 -2.57 9.91
CA TYR A 6 3.55 -1.58 9.08
C TYR A 6 2.05 -1.38 9.41
N LEU A 7 1.43 -2.32 10.12
CA LEU A 7 0.04 -2.19 10.61
C LEU A 7 -0.07 -1.23 11.81
N SER A 8 1.06 -0.85 12.42
CA SER A 8 1.14 0.05 13.59
C SER A 8 1.77 1.40 13.24
N ASP A 9 1.75 1.81 11.98
CA ASP A 9 2.35 3.06 11.47
C ASP A 9 3.87 3.20 11.72
N ILE A 10 4.55 2.09 12.04
CA ILE A 10 6.00 2.07 12.24
C ILE A 10 6.68 2.12 10.86
N THR A 11 7.52 3.12 10.66
CA THR A 11 8.24 3.40 9.42
C THR A 11 9.75 3.27 9.53
N GLN A 12 10.26 3.18 10.75
CA GLN A 12 11.65 2.88 11.08
C GLN A 12 11.69 1.82 12.19
N ALA A 13 12.52 0.82 12.03
CA ALA A 13 12.70 -0.22 13.04
C ALA A 13 14.07 -0.90 12.92
N GLU A 14 14.58 -1.38 14.05
CA GLU A 14 15.58 -2.42 14.04
C GLU A 14 14.89 -3.74 13.70
N VAL A 15 15.41 -4.43 12.71
CA VAL A 15 14.85 -5.69 12.19
C VAL A 15 15.94 -6.77 12.18
N GLU A 16 15.53 -8.03 12.21
CA GLU A 16 16.44 -9.15 12.07
C GLU A 16 16.32 -9.76 10.67
N ILE A 17 17.42 -9.83 9.93
CA ILE A 17 17.51 -10.48 8.63
C ILE A 17 17.73 -11.97 8.86
N LEU A 18 16.69 -12.76 8.54
CA LEU A 18 16.71 -14.21 8.71
C LEU A 18 17.31 -14.93 7.50
N ARG A 19 17.11 -14.35 6.31
CA ARG A 19 17.51 -14.95 5.04
C ARG A 19 17.82 -13.88 4.01
N CYS A 20 18.85 -14.10 3.20
CA CYS A 20 19.16 -13.28 2.03
C CYS A 20 19.74 -14.20 0.95
N GLU A 21 18.99 -14.44 -0.11
CA GLU A 21 19.29 -15.41 -1.15
C GLU A 21 19.23 -14.77 -2.53
N PRO A 22 20.15 -15.11 -3.46
CA PRO A 22 20.08 -14.64 -4.83
C PRO A 22 18.86 -15.23 -5.54
N THR A 23 18.26 -14.46 -6.42
CA THR A 23 17.15 -14.87 -7.29
C THR A 23 17.61 -15.03 -8.74
N ASP A 24 16.86 -15.76 -9.56
CA ASP A 24 17.20 -16.07 -10.96
C ASP A 24 17.30 -14.80 -11.84
N ASP A 25 16.64 -13.71 -11.44
CA ASP A 25 16.65 -12.42 -12.15
C ASP A 25 17.78 -11.48 -11.72
N GLY A 26 18.74 -11.97 -10.92
CA GLY A 26 19.91 -11.22 -10.47
C GLY A 26 19.68 -10.30 -9.28
N ARG A 27 18.52 -10.38 -8.64
CA ARG A 27 18.21 -9.69 -7.39
C ARG A 27 18.51 -10.57 -6.19
N PHE A 28 18.21 -10.05 -5.00
CA PHE A 28 18.25 -10.80 -3.74
C PHE A 28 16.87 -10.75 -3.09
N SER A 29 16.42 -11.93 -2.64
CA SER A 29 15.24 -12.08 -1.79
C SER A 29 15.67 -12.04 -0.33
N ILE A 30 15.00 -11.18 0.46
CA ILE A 30 15.35 -10.94 1.86
C ILE A 30 14.11 -11.22 2.71
N GLN A 31 14.27 -12.06 3.72
CA GLN A 31 13.26 -12.37 4.71
C GLN A 31 13.63 -11.79 6.06
N LEU A 32 12.70 -11.07 6.68
CA LEU A 32 12.87 -10.42 7.97
C LEU A 32 12.01 -11.12 9.04
N ALA A 33 12.44 -11.09 10.29
CA ALA A 33 11.61 -11.51 11.43
C ALA A 33 10.44 -10.57 11.65
N GLN A 34 10.67 -9.27 11.50
CA GLN A 34 9.64 -8.22 11.53
C GLN A 34 9.91 -7.18 10.44
N THR A 35 8.87 -6.53 9.92
CA THR A 35 9.03 -5.56 8.84
C THR A 35 8.13 -4.33 8.98
N PRO A 36 8.69 -3.12 8.79
CA PRO A 36 7.92 -1.90 8.66
C PRO A 36 7.39 -1.67 7.23
N PHE A 37 7.82 -2.48 6.24
CA PHE A 37 7.42 -2.34 4.84
C PHE A 37 6.08 -3.00 4.56
N HIS A 38 5.14 -2.23 4.01
CA HIS A 38 3.87 -2.75 3.51
C HIS A 38 4.10 -3.50 2.19
N PRO A 39 3.72 -4.79 2.10
CA PRO A 39 3.82 -5.55 0.85
C PRO A 39 2.79 -5.06 -0.16
N GLN A 40 3.04 -5.31 -1.44
CA GLN A 40 2.06 -5.06 -2.48
C GLN A 40 0.78 -5.88 -2.21
N GLY A 41 -0.36 -5.20 -2.20
CA GLY A 41 -1.65 -5.85 -1.97
C GLY A 41 -2.79 -4.85 -1.85
N GLY A 42 -4.03 -5.33 -1.92
CA GLY A 42 -5.22 -4.46 -1.82
C GLY A 42 -5.29 -3.37 -2.90
N GLY A 43 -4.68 -3.58 -4.07
CA GLY A 43 -4.60 -2.59 -5.14
C GLY A 43 -3.56 -1.49 -4.91
N GLN A 44 -2.75 -1.58 -3.86
CA GLN A 44 -1.70 -0.61 -3.52
C GLN A 44 -0.32 -1.19 -3.85
N PRO A 45 0.60 -0.39 -4.47
CA PRO A 45 2.00 -0.78 -4.63
C PRO A 45 2.70 -0.98 -3.29
N SER A 46 3.77 -1.78 -3.29
CA SER A 46 4.57 -1.98 -2.09
C SER A 46 5.28 -0.70 -1.64
N ASP A 47 5.59 -0.64 -0.35
CA ASP A 47 6.57 0.32 0.14
C ASP A 47 7.94 0.08 -0.48
N LEU A 48 8.72 1.15 -0.55
CA LEU A 48 10.14 1.16 -0.83
C LEU A 48 10.88 1.79 0.34
N GLY A 49 12.20 1.73 0.33
CA GLY A 49 13.03 2.32 1.35
C GLY A 49 14.41 1.66 1.40
N LYS A 50 14.99 1.54 2.58
CA LYS A 50 16.34 1.00 2.78
C LYS A 50 16.43 0.05 3.96
N ILE A 51 17.28 -0.96 3.84
CA ILE A 51 17.73 -1.83 4.94
C ILE A 51 19.25 -1.73 5.00
N ASN A 52 19.82 -1.21 6.10
CA ASN A 52 21.25 -0.91 6.24
C ASN A 52 21.82 -0.12 5.04
N GLY A 53 21.05 0.85 4.52
CA GLY A 53 21.47 1.65 3.37
C GLY A 53 21.30 0.99 1.99
N VAL A 54 20.91 -0.29 1.93
CA VAL A 54 20.61 -0.99 0.68
C VAL A 54 19.15 -0.76 0.29
N ASP A 55 18.92 -0.38 -0.97
CA ASP A 55 17.58 -0.08 -1.47
C ASP A 55 16.69 -1.32 -1.54
N VAL A 56 15.48 -1.21 -0.97
CA VAL A 56 14.39 -2.15 -1.14
C VAL A 56 13.59 -1.74 -2.37
N LEU A 57 13.56 -2.58 -3.40
CA LEU A 57 12.97 -2.29 -4.70
C LEU A 57 11.54 -2.77 -4.83
N HIS A 58 11.16 -3.75 -4.04
CA HIS A 58 9.82 -4.35 -4.04
C HIS A 58 9.62 -5.16 -2.77
N VAL A 59 8.37 -5.22 -2.31
CA VAL A 59 7.96 -6.07 -1.19
C VAL A 59 6.70 -6.82 -1.60
N ALA A 60 6.71 -8.14 -1.50
CA ALA A 60 5.62 -9.00 -1.90
C ALA A 60 5.20 -9.96 -0.78
N MET A 61 3.94 -10.37 -0.80
CA MET A 61 3.44 -11.50 -0.01
C MET A 61 3.54 -12.76 -0.86
N GLN A 62 4.28 -13.76 -0.38
CA GLN A 62 4.42 -15.07 -1.04
C GLN A 62 4.28 -16.17 0.01
N ASP A 63 3.36 -17.10 -0.17
CA ASP A 63 3.11 -18.22 0.75
C ASP A 63 3.03 -17.79 2.23
N ASP A 64 2.25 -16.74 2.51
CA ASP A 64 2.10 -16.11 3.83
C ASP A 64 3.40 -15.54 4.43
N GLN A 65 4.42 -15.32 3.61
CA GLN A 65 5.67 -14.69 4.00
C GLN A 65 5.86 -13.37 3.25
N ILE A 66 6.44 -12.39 3.95
CA ILE A 66 6.77 -11.10 3.35
C ILE A 66 8.22 -11.15 2.87
N ILE A 67 8.40 -11.04 1.56
CA ILE A 67 9.70 -11.08 0.89
C ILE A 67 10.04 -9.68 0.36
N HIS A 68 11.24 -9.22 0.69
CA HIS A 68 11.80 -7.94 0.23
C HIS A 68 12.81 -8.23 -0.87
N TYR A 69 12.86 -7.39 -1.90
CA TYR A 69 13.80 -7.55 -3.02
C TYR A 69 14.75 -6.37 -3.09
N SER A 70 16.02 -6.66 -3.31
CA SER A 70 17.09 -5.67 -3.50
C SER A 70 18.05 -6.08 -4.61
N ASN A 71 18.84 -5.13 -5.13
CA ASN A 71 19.91 -5.42 -6.10
C ASN A 71 21.22 -5.87 -5.43
N HIS A 72 21.32 -5.76 -4.11
CA HIS A 72 22.53 -6.09 -3.36
C HIS A 72 22.19 -7.00 -2.19
N ALA A 73 23.11 -7.90 -1.89
CA ALA A 73 23.01 -8.75 -0.70
C ALA A 73 23.11 -7.92 0.59
N ILE A 74 22.44 -8.37 1.62
CA ILE A 74 22.51 -7.79 2.97
C ILE A 74 22.96 -8.88 3.94
N THR A 75 23.86 -8.53 4.85
CA THR A 75 24.37 -9.45 5.86
C THR A 75 23.26 -9.86 6.84
N LEU A 76 23.21 -11.15 7.19
CA LEU A 76 22.25 -11.67 8.16
C LEU A 76 22.46 -11.05 9.55
N GLY A 77 21.41 -10.98 10.33
CA GLY A 77 21.41 -10.43 11.69
C GLY A 77 20.68 -9.09 11.78
N LEU A 78 21.01 -8.30 12.79
CA LEU A 78 20.34 -7.03 13.07
C LEU A 78 20.65 -5.98 12.01
N ALA A 79 19.61 -5.26 11.60
CA ALA A 79 19.68 -4.22 10.57
C ALA A 79 18.70 -3.08 10.89
N GLN A 80 18.99 -1.88 10.37
CA GLN A 80 18.07 -0.75 10.43
C GLN A 80 17.25 -0.68 9.14
N ALA A 81 15.94 -0.78 9.29
CA ALA A 81 14.96 -0.65 8.20
C ALA A 81 14.30 0.73 8.24
N GLN A 82 14.21 1.38 7.09
CA GLN A 82 13.59 2.68 6.93
C GLN A 82 12.73 2.72 5.67
N VAL A 83 11.45 3.03 5.84
CA VAL A 83 10.48 3.18 4.76
C VAL A 83 10.58 4.58 4.14
N ASP A 84 10.39 4.69 2.82
CA ASP A 84 10.18 5.98 2.15
C ASP A 84 8.81 6.54 2.55
N LEU A 85 8.83 7.52 3.44
CA LEU A 85 7.63 8.15 3.99
C LEU A 85 6.82 8.91 2.95
N ASN A 86 7.48 9.60 2.02
CA ASN A 86 6.78 10.37 0.99
C ASN A 86 5.97 9.44 0.08
N ARG A 87 6.60 8.34 -0.31
CA ARG A 87 5.93 7.30 -1.10
C ARG A 87 4.77 6.66 -0.34
N ARG A 88 4.97 6.27 0.93
CA ARG A 88 3.90 5.69 1.76
C ARG A 88 2.73 6.64 1.92
N HIS A 89 2.96 7.91 2.27
CA HIS A 89 1.90 8.89 2.41
C HIS A 89 1.15 9.12 1.10
N TYR A 90 1.85 9.15 -0.02
CA TYR A 90 1.22 9.30 -1.33
C TYR A 90 0.29 8.12 -1.65
N HIS A 91 0.76 6.87 -1.48
CA HIS A 91 -0.06 5.69 -1.73
C HIS A 91 -1.23 5.56 -0.75
N SER A 92 -1.03 5.89 0.53
CA SER A 92 -2.09 5.92 1.53
C SER A 92 -3.20 6.92 1.17
N ARG A 93 -2.84 8.10 0.67
CA ARG A 93 -3.82 9.09 0.19
C ARG A 93 -4.60 8.60 -1.03
N LEU A 94 -3.94 7.98 -2.01
CA LEU A 94 -4.61 7.39 -3.16
C LEU A 94 -5.57 6.29 -2.75
N HIS A 95 -5.17 5.43 -1.83
CA HIS A 95 -6.01 4.35 -1.29
C HIS A 95 -7.24 4.92 -0.57
N SER A 96 -7.06 5.90 0.29
CA SER A 96 -8.15 6.57 1.01
C SER A 96 -9.10 7.31 0.05
N ALA A 97 -8.57 7.99 -0.96
CA ALA A 97 -9.37 8.64 -2.00
C ALA A 97 -10.23 7.61 -2.78
N GLY A 98 -9.66 6.45 -3.10
CA GLY A 98 -10.40 5.37 -3.74
C GLY A 98 -11.56 4.85 -2.90
N HIS A 99 -11.36 4.67 -1.59
CA HIS A 99 -12.43 4.30 -0.67
C HIS A 99 -13.51 5.38 -0.56
N LEU A 100 -13.13 6.65 -0.50
CA LEU A 100 -14.07 7.76 -0.47
C LEU A 100 -14.94 7.80 -1.73
N ILE A 101 -14.34 7.69 -2.91
CA ILE A 101 -15.06 7.63 -4.19
C ILE A 101 -15.98 6.41 -4.22
N GLY A 102 -15.50 5.24 -3.80
CA GLY A 102 -16.29 4.02 -3.71
C GLY A 102 -17.54 4.21 -2.83
N HIS A 103 -17.37 4.83 -1.67
CA HIS A 103 -18.47 5.12 -0.75
C HIS A 103 -19.50 6.11 -1.35
N VAL A 104 -19.04 7.18 -1.99
CA VAL A 104 -19.91 8.14 -2.68
C VAL A 104 -20.72 7.46 -3.78
N MET A 105 -20.09 6.64 -4.59
CA MET A 105 -20.74 5.94 -5.69
C MET A 105 -21.76 4.91 -5.20
N GLN A 106 -21.54 4.28 -4.04
CA GLN A 106 -22.55 3.40 -3.43
C GLN A 106 -23.85 4.14 -3.10
N ALA A 107 -23.79 5.40 -2.66
CA ALA A 107 -24.96 6.21 -2.39
C ALA A 107 -25.82 6.45 -3.66
N PHE A 108 -25.21 6.37 -4.84
CA PHE A 108 -25.87 6.45 -6.14
C PHE A 108 -26.18 5.08 -6.77
N GLY A 109 -26.11 4.00 -5.99
CA GLY A 109 -26.46 2.65 -6.43
C GLY A 109 -25.38 1.94 -7.26
N TRP A 110 -24.11 2.39 -7.20
CA TRP A 110 -22.99 1.74 -7.86
C TRP A 110 -22.15 0.97 -6.86
N GLN A 111 -22.12 -0.36 -6.98
CA GLN A 111 -21.36 -1.22 -6.07
C GLN A 111 -19.89 -1.33 -6.51
N PRO A 112 -18.91 -0.86 -5.74
CA PRO A 112 -17.50 -1.06 -6.05
C PRO A 112 -17.12 -2.52 -5.93
N THR A 113 -16.33 -3.03 -6.88
CA THR A 113 -15.91 -4.43 -6.93
C THR A 113 -14.41 -4.61 -6.89
N LYS A 114 -13.67 -3.73 -7.55
CA LYS A 114 -12.22 -3.77 -7.61
C LYS A 114 -11.66 -2.36 -7.67
N ALA A 115 -10.59 -2.13 -6.94
CA ALA A 115 -9.86 -0.87 -6.97
C ALA A 115 -8.37 -1.12 -7.21
N GLN A 116 -7.73 -0.19 -7.91
CA GLN A 116 -6.31 -0.10 -8.12
C GLN A 116 -5.87 1.32 -7.83
N HIS A 117 -4.92 1.48 -6.91
CA HIS A 117 -4.47 2.77 -6.39
C HIS A 117 -3.01 3.05 -6.79
N TRP A 118 -2.66 2.74 -8.02
CA TRP A 118 -1.34 2.99 -8.56
C TRP A 118 -1.24 4.44 -9.03
N PRO A 119 -0.12 5.14 -8.81
CA PRO A 119 0.03 6.56 -9.12
C PRO A 119 -0.38 6.95 -10.54
N ASP A 120 0.00 6.12 -11.51
CA ASP A 120 -0.21 6.39 -12.94
C ASP A 120 -1.47 5.69 -13.49
N GLU A 121 -2.13 4.86 -12.70
CA GLU A 121 -3.28 4.06 -13.14
C GLU A 121 -4.28 3.81 -12.01
N CYS A 122 -4.79 4.88 -11.41
CA CYS A 122 -5.87 4.75 -10.45
C CYS A 122 -7.19 4.43 -11.15
N LYS A 123 -7.83 3.34 -10.75
CA LYS A 123 -9.15 2.96 -11.26
C LYS A 123 -9.99 2.23 -10.23
N ILE A 124 -11.30 2.41 -10.31
CA ILE A 124 -12.28 1.68 -9.52
C ILE A 124 -13.31 1.12 -10.49
N GLN A 125 -13.61 -0.16 -10.35
CA GLN A 125 -14.65 -0.84 -11.11
C GLN A 125 -15.93 -0.91 -10.28
N PHE A 126 -17.06 -0.68 -10.93
CA PHE A 126 -18.37 -0.73 -10.30
C PHE A 126 -19.30 -1.66 -11.06
N ILE A 127 -20.23 -2.28 -10.32
CA ILE A 127 -21.38 -2.97 -10.88
C ILE A 127 -22.61 -2.06 -10.69
N LYS A 128 -23.36 -1.89 -11.77
CA LYS A 128 -24.63 -1.17 -11.78
C LYS A 128 -25.68 -1.96 -11.01
N GLN A 129 -26.39 -1.28 -10.09
CA GLN A 129 -27.56 -1.82 -9.40
C GLN A 129 -28.84 -1.33 -10.09
N ASP A 130 -30.00 -1.94 -9.82
CA ASP A 130 -31.28 -1.60 -10.45
C ASP A 130 -31.71 -0.14 -10.20
N HIS A 131 -31.28 0.45 -9.10
CA HIS A 131 -31.57 1.83 -8.70
C HIS A 131 -30.42 2.81 -8.96
N SER A 132 -29.42 2.43 -9.78
CA SER A 132 -28.26 3.27 -9.99
C SER A 132 -28.56 4.51 -10.82
N GLU A 133 -28.04 5.65 -10.37
CA GLU A 133 -28.14 6.95 -11.03
C GLU A 133 -26.77 7.35 -11.63
N ASN A 134 -26.82 7.92 -12.83
CA ASN A 134 -25.63 8.50 -13.42
C ASN A 134 -25.38 9.89 -12.81
N GLN A 135 -24.14 10.13 -12.41
CA GLN A 135 -23.69 11.42 -11.90
C GLN A 135 -22.63 12.01 -12.82
N ASP A 136 -22.65 13.31 -12.98
CA ASP A 136 -21.58 14.02 -13.68
C ASP A 136 -20.35 14.19 -12.78
N LEU A 137 -19.21 14.42 -13.42
CA LEU A 137 -17.93 14.53 -12.72
C LEU A 137 -17.88 15.70 -11.74
N GLU A 138 -18.51 16.84 -12.09
CA GLU A 138 -18.51 18.04 -11.25
C GLU A 138 -19.26 17.79 -9.93
N THR A 139 -20.45 17.18 -10.01
CA THR A 139 -21.23 16.77 -8.83
C THR A 139 -20.44 15.82 -7.93
N LEU A 140 -19.79 14.80 -8.50
CA LEU A 140 -18.97 13.85 -7.74
C LEU A 140 -17.78 14.54 -7.06
N GLN A 141 -17.10 15.47 -7.74
CA GLN A 141 -16.01 16.24 -7.17
C GLN A 141 -16.45 17.10 -5.99
N GLN A 142 -17.59 17.78 -6.11
CA GLN A 142 -18.16 18.60 -5.03
C GLN A 142 -18.48 17.74 -3.79
N ILE A 143 -19.13 16.59 -3.96
CA ILE A 143 -19.46 15.67 -2.87
C ILE A 143 -18.20 15.15 -2.19
N CYS A 144 -17.22 14.69 -2.96
CA CYS A 144 -15.96 14.19 -2.42
C CYS A 144 -15.20 15.29 -1.64
N CYS A 145 -15.16 16.53 -2.14
CA CYS A 145 -14.57 17.67 -1.44
C CYS A 145 -15.27 17.96 -0.10
N LEU A 146 -16.58 17.95 -0.05
CA LEU A 146 -17.36 18.16 1.16
C LEU A 146 -17.07 17.10 2.23
N LEU A 147 -17.00 15.82 1.83
CA LEU A 147 -16.70 14.72 2.74
C LEU A 147 -15.24 14.75 3.24
N TYR A 148 -14.31 15.14 2.37
CA TYR A 148 -12.90 15.24 2.74
C TYR A 148 -12.60 16.38 3.71
N THR A 149 -13.35 17.48 3.61
CA THR A 149 -13.15 18.68 4.48
C THR A 149 -14.01 18.67 5.73
N SER A 150 -14.94 17.71 5.87
CA SER A 150 -15.75 17.58 7.09
C SER A 150 -14.89 17.07 8.25
N PRO A 151 -15.02 17.65 9.46
CA PRO A 151 -14.30 17.14 10.63
C PRO A 151 -14.71 15.68 10.89
N SER A 152 -13.71 14.85 11.16
CA SER A 152 -13.95 13.45 11.52
C SER A 152 -14.74 13.39 12.84
N PRO A 153 -15.78 12.54 12.93
CA PRO A 153 -16.49 12.35 14.19
C PRO A 153 -15.66 11.68 15.29
N ARG A 154 -14.36 11.47 15.08
CA ARG A 154 -13.44 10.82 16.02
C ARG A 154 -12.42 11.78 16.66
N ASP A 155 -12.53 13.07 16.42
CA ASP A 155 -11.73 14.08 17.10
C ASP A 155 -12.42 14.57 18.37
#